data_f6fc56af98797cfa2067df4c6623332d
#
_entry.id   f6fc56af98797cfa2067df4c6623332d
#
_cell.length_a   1.000
_cell.length_b   1.000
_cell.length_c   1.000
_cell.angle_alpha   90.00
_cell.angle_beta   90.00
_cell.angle_gamma   90.00
#
_symmetry.space_group_name_H-M   'P 1'
#
loop_
_entity.id
_entity.type
_entity.pdbx_description
1 polymer ?
#
loop_
_entity_poly.entity_id
_entity_poly.type
_entity_poly.pdbx_seq_one_letter_code
_entity_poly.pdbx_strand_id
1 'polypeptide(L)'
;MERLAPLGDCYQAGTLSGNPVALAAGLATLRLAAARGFYPRHAARLSLMLEGIAAQARARGIALQLSQAGLMWGFCFSNTPVRNLREVQASDLERWRRFTLRMLAERIYLAPSPFEAAFFSSAHGPREVQATLRATARALDACR
;
A
#
# COMPACT_ATOMS: atom_id res chain seq x y z
N MET A 1 2.97 16.81 29.51
CA MET A 1 1.89 16.41 30.46
C MET A 1 1.21 17.63 31.07
N GLU A 2 1.90 18.71 31.37
CA GLU A 2 1.35 19.93 32.02
C GLU A 2 0.22 20.62 31.23
N ARG A 3 0.16 20.44 29.91
CA ARG A 3 -0.93 20.96 29.08
C ARG A 3 -2.18 20.08 29.03
N LEU A 4 -2.13 18.86 29.58
CA LEU A 4 -3.29 17.96 29.59
C LEU A 4 -4.12 18.19 30.83
N ALA A 5 -5.45 18.11 30.70
CA ALA A 5 -6.38 18.13 31.85
C ALA A 5 -6.02 16.98 32.81
N PRO A 6 -6.18 17.19 34.15
CA PRO A 6 -6.73 18.37 34.79
C PRO A 6 -5.75 19.53 35.05
N LEU A 7 -4.44 19.36 34.73
CA LEU A 7 -3.41 20.37 34.99
C LEU A 7 -3.41 21.48 33.93
N GLY A 8 -3.73 21.15 32.67
CA GLY A 8 -3.79 22.08 31.55
C GLY A 8 -5.17 22.15 30.91
N ASP A 9 -5.27 22.92 29.84
CA ASP A 9 -6.47 23.22 29.10
C ASP A 9 -6.80 22.25 27.96
N CYS A 10 -5.87 21.33 27.64
CA CYS A 10 -6.07 20.32 26.60
C CYS A 10 -6.81 19.11 27.15
N TYR A 11 -8.03 18.90 26.69
CA TYR A 11 -8.80 17.70 27.02
C TYR A 11 -8.41 16.52 26.13
N GLN A 12 -8.04 15.40 26.75
CA GLN A 12 -7.77 14.13 26.08
C GLN A 12 -8.60 13.03 26.74
N ALA A 13 -9.51 12.44 25.97
CA ALA A 13 -10.32 11.31 26.42
C ALA A 13 -10.58 10.34 25.26
N GLY A 14 -10.86 9.11 25.62
CA GLY A 14 -11.25 8.06 24.69
C GLY A 14 -12.00 6.97 25.45
N THR A 15 -13.22 6.69 25.06
CA THR A 15 -14.13 5.74 25.73
C THR A 15 -13.50 4.36 25.90
N LEU A 16 -12.69 3.91 24.92
CA LEU A 16 -12.01 2.62 24.93
C LEU A 16 -10.51 2.72 25.30
N SER A 17 -10.03 3.91 25.71
CA SER A 17 -8.66 4.07 26.19
C SER A 17 -8.45 3.21 27.45
N GLY A 18 -7.40 2.37 27.42
CA GLY A 18 -7.12 1.45 28.51
C GLY A 18 -7.99 0.17 28.53
N ASN A 19 -8.84 -0.04 27.54
CA ASN A 19 -9.60 -1.30 27.43
C ASN A 19 -8.66 -2.50 27.42
N PRO A 20 -8.80 -3.48 28.33
CA PRO A 20 -7.85 -4.59 28.51
C PRO A 20 -7.76 -5.49 27.25
N VAL A 21 -8.86 -5.70 26.54
CA VAL A 21 -8.87 -6.49 25.30
C VAL A 21 -8.08 -5.78 24.20
N ALA A 22 -8.32 -4.47 24.03
CA ALA A 22 -7.59 -3.66 23.05
C ALA A 22 -6.09 -3.59 23.38
N LEU A 23 -5.73 -3.45 24.64
CA LEU A 23 -4.33 -3.46 25.09
C LEU A 23 -3.65 -4.81 24.86
N ALA A 24 -4.33 -5.91 25.18
CA ALA A 24 -3.82 -7.24 24.95
C ALA A 24 -3.59 -7.52 23.44
N ALA A 25 -4.55 -7.18 22.60
CA ALA A 25 -4.43 -7.29 21.14
C ALA A 25 -3.31 -6.41 20.59
N GLY A 26 -3.22 -5.15 21.02
CA GLY A 26 -2.15 -4.23 20.67
C GLY A 26 -0.77 -4.76 21.06
N LEU A 27 -0.62 -5.25 22.29
CA LEU A 27 0.65 -5.82 22.76
C LEU A 27 1.06 -7.06 21.96
N ALA A 28 0.12 -7.96 21.66
CA ALA A 28 0.38 -9.13 20.81
C ALA A 28 0.85 -8.71 19.41
N THR A 29 0.18 -7.74 18.79
CA THR A 29 0.54 -7.20 17.47
C THR A 29 1.93 -6.57 17.49
N LEU A 30 2.25 -5.76 18.50
CA LEU A 30 3.56 -5.12 18.63
C LEU A 30 4.69 -6.16 18.82
N ARG A 31 4.46 -7.22 19.61
CA ARG A 31 5.44 -8.31 19.80
C ARG A 31 5.74 -9.02 18.48
N LEU A 32 4.73 -9.29 17.66
CA LEU A 32 4.91 -9.88 16.32
C LEU A 32 5.67 -8.92 15.39
N ALA A 33 5.29 -7.64 15.37
CA ALA A 33 5.93 -6.63 14.53
C ALA A 33 7.39 -6.34 14.96
N ALA A 34 7.71 -6.42 16.26
CA ALA A 34 9.05 -6.22 16.77
C ALA A 34 9.97 -7.43 16.57
N ALA A 35 9.46 -8.57 16.11
CA ALA A 35 10.28 -9.76 15.87
C ALA A 35 11.38 -9.46 14.83
N ARG A 36 12.61 -9.92 15.15
CA ARG A 36 13.78 -9.70 14.29
C ARG A 36 13.50 -10.14 12.84
N GLY A 37 13.75 -9.24 11.89
CA GLY A 37 13.58 -9.52 10.47
C GLY A 37 12.13 -9.47 9.98
N PHE A 38 11.15 -9.10 10.81
CA PHE A 38 9.75 -8.97 10.38
C PHE A 38 9.62 -8.00 9.20
N TYR A 39 9.96 -6.73 9.40
CA TYR A 39 9.85 -5.71 8.35
C TYR A 39 10.79 -5.96 7.14
N PRO A 40 12.09 -6.22 7.30
CA PRO A 40 12.97 -6.47 6.16
C PRO A 40 12.50 -7.61 5.26
N ARG A 41 12.02 -8.72 5.84
CA ARG A 41 11.52 -9.87 5.06
C ARG A 41 10.28 -9.51 4.22
N HIS A 42 9.35 -8.75 4.80
CA HIS A 42 8.14 -8.36 4.09
C HIS A 42 8.40 -7.24 3.08
N ALA A 43 9.30 -6.31 3.39
CA ALA A 43 9.72 -5.27 2.44
C ALA A 43 10.41 -5.87 1.22
N ALA A 44 11.31 -6.84 1.39
CA ALA A 44 11.95 -7.55 0.29
C ALA A 44 10.92 -8.27 -0.60
N ARG A 45 9.91 -8.91 -0.01
CA ARG A 45 8.84 -9.56 -0.78
C ARG A 45 7.99 -8.55 -1.55
N LEU A 46 7.68 -7.40 -0.96
CA LEU A 46 7.01 -6.30 -1.66
C LEU A 46 7.87 -5.81 -2.82
N SER A 47 9.16 -5.57 -2.62
CA SER A 47 10.07 -5.13 -3.69
C SER A 47 10.06 -6.09 -4.89
N LEU A 48 10.13 -7.40 -4.65
CA LEU A 48 10.03 -8.41 -5.71
C LEU A 48 8.69 -8.34 -6.47
N MET A 49 7.59 -8.09 -5.77
CA MET A 49 6.29 -7.89 -6.42
C MET A 49 6.30 -6.63 -7.30
N LEU A 50 6.82 -5.52 -6.80
CA LEU A 50 6.87 -4.26 -7.54
C LEU A 50 7.81 -4.35 -8.75
N GLU A 51 8.94 -5.03 -8.64
CA GLU A 51 9.84 -5.33 -9.75
C GLU A 51 9.12 -6.13 -10.85
N GLY A 52 8.34 -7.15 -10.46
CA GLY A 52 7.52 -7.93 -11.38
C GLY A 52 6.46 -7.09 -12.10
N ILE A 53 5.77 -6.20 -11.37
CA ILE A 53 4.80 -5.24 -11.94
C ILE A 53 5.50 -4.31 -12.93
N ALA A 54 6.64 -3.72 -12.54
CA ALA A 54 7.41 -2.83 -13.40
C ALA A 54 7.90 -3.53 -14.68
N ALA A 55 8.38 -4.76 -14.58
CA ALA A 55 8.80 -5.55 -15.72
C ALA A 55 7.66 -5.81 -16.71
N GLN A 56 6.48 -6.15 -16.21
CA GLN A 56 5.29 -6.37 -17.03
C GLN A 56 4.82 -5.10 -17.75
N ALA A 57 4.86 -3.94 -17.06
CA ALA A 57 4.53 -2.65 -17.66
C ALA A 57 5.53 -2.29 -18.77
N ARG A 58 6.84 -2.42 -18.51
CA ARG A 58 7.89 -2.18 -19.50
C ARG A 58 7.74 -3.06 -20.74
N ALA A 59 7.47 -4.35 -20.56
CA ALA A 59 7.27 -5.28 -21.68
C ALA A 59 6.09 -4.90 -22.59
N ARG A 60 5.18 -4.06 -22.10
CA ARG A 60 4.00 -3.57 -22.81
C ARG A 60 4.14 -2.12 -23.31
N GLY A 61 5.29 -1.49 -23.08
CA GLY A 61 5.51 -0.07 -23.39
C GLY A 61 4.65 0.88 -22.55
N ILE A 62 4.19 0.43 -21.38
CA ILE A 62 3.36 1.24 -20.48
C ILE A 62 4.26 1.93 -19.46
N ALA A 63 4.21 3.27 -19.46
CA ALA A 63 4.92 4.08 -18.48
C ALA A 63 4.25 3.96 -17.11
N LEU A 64 4.97 3.41 -16.15
CA LEU A 64 4.50 3.18 -14.80
C LEU A 64 5.57 3.62 -13.79
N GLN A 65 5.20 4.50 -12.89
CA GLN A 65 6.01 4.90 -11.74
C GLN A 65 5.54 4.14 -10.51
N LEU A 66 6.48 3.56 -9.78
CA LEU A 66 6.23 2.83 -8.54
C LEU A 66 7.01 3.49 -7.41
N SER A 67 6.42 3.58 -6.24
CA SER A 67 7.05 4.08 -5.02
C SER A 67 6.89 3.08 -3.88
N GLN A 68 7.90 3.01 -3.01
CA GLN A 68 7.89 2.15 -1.83
C GLN A 68 8.53 2.87 -0.65
N ALA A 69 7.87 2.80 0.52
CA ALA A 69 8.42 3.24 1.81
C ALA A 69 8.07 2.17 2.86
N GLY A 70 9.04 1.31 3.18
CA GLY A 70 8.80 0.14 4.02
C GLY A 70 7.81 -0.82 3.40
N LEU A 71 6.64 -0.97 4.00
CA LEU A 71 5.53 -1.81 3.50
C LEU A 71 4.41 -1.00 2.84
N MET A 72 4.56 0.30 2.78
CA MET A 72 3.68 1.20 2.05
C MET A 72 4.17 1.35 0.61
N TRP A 73 3.26 1.38 -0.36
CA TRP A 73 3.60 1.52 -1.76
C TRP A 73 2.51 2.24 -2.55
N GLY A 74 2.84 2.72 -3.71
CA GLY A 74 1.91 3.38 -4.62
C GLY A 74 2.36 3.28 -6.06
N PHE A 75 1.47 3.62 -6.99
CA PHE A 75 1.79 3.64 -8.42
C PHE A 75 1.02 4.72 -9.17
N CYS A 76 1.65 5.23 -10.23
CA CYS A 76 1.06 6.18 -11.15
C CYS A 76 1.43 5.83 -12.59
N PHE A 77 0.51 5.98 -13.52
CA PHE A 77 0.81 5.89 -14.95
C PHE A 77 1.33 7.24 -15.43
N SER A 78 2.66 7.34 -15.53
CA SER A 78 3.36 8.58 -15.88
C SER A 78 4.69 8.28 -16.57
N ASN A 79 5.03 9.09 -17.57
CA ASN A 79 6.33 9.05 -18.24
C ASN A 79 7.45 9.71 -17.41
N THR A 80 7.09 10.50 -16.42
CA THR A 80 8.02 11.22 -15.55
C THR A 80 7.89 10.77 -14.09
N PRO A 81 8.95 10.89 -13.28
CA PRO A 81 8.87 10.60 -11.86
C PRO A 81 7.77 11.41 -11.17
N VAL A 82 7.06 10.79 -10.23
CA VAL A 82 5.98 11.40 -9.45
C VAL A 82 6.43 11.54 -8.00
N ARG A 83 6.48 12.79 -7.47
CA ARG A 83 7.04 13.14 -6.16
C ARG A 83 6.11 13.95 -5.27
N ASN A 84 5.02 14.48 -5.84
CA ASN A 84 4.08 15.34 -5.14
C ASN A 84 2.67 15.22 -5.72
N LEU A 85 1.68 15.79 -5.01
CA LEU A 85 0.27 15.72 -5.38
C LEU A 85 -0.02 16.24 -6.78
N ARG A 86 0.61 17.36 -7.20
CA ARG A 86 0.39 17.96 -8.53
C ARG A 86 0.81 16.98 -9.63
N GLU A 87 1.92 16.27 -9.46
CA GLU A 87 2.41 15.28 -10.42
C GLU A 87 1.52 14.03 -10.45
N VAL A 88 0.94 13.62 -9.32
CA VAL A 88 -0.10 12.56 -9.29
C VAL A 88 -1.33 13.01 -10.08
N GLN A 89 -1.80 14.24 -9.88
CA GLN A 89 -2.95 14.79 -10.59
C GLN A 89 -2.72 14.89 -12.09
N ALA A 90 -1.48 15.09 -12.53
CA ALA A 90 -1.08 15.14 -13.94
C ALA A 90 -0.83 13.76 -14.57
N SER A 91 -0.87 12.67 -13.81
CA SER A 91 -0.72 11.31 -14.32
C SER A 91 -1.97 10.83 -15.08
N ASP A 92 -1.87 9.70 -15.79
CA ASP A 92 -3.01 9.12 -16.52
C ASP A 92 -4.00 8.47 -15.54
N LEU A 93 -4.89 9.30 -14.99
CA LEU A 93 -5.91 8.87 -14.01
C LEU A 93 -6.96 7.95 -14.64
N GLU A 94 -7.25 8.10 -15.93
CA GLU A 94 -8.21 7.22 -16.61
C GLU A 94 -7.64 5.81 -16.82
N ARG A 95 -6.37 5.69 -17.18
CA ARG A 95 -5.68 4.40 -17.23
C ARG A 95 -5.61 3.78 -15.84
N TRP A 96 -5.33 4.58 -14.82
CA TRP A 96 -5.33 4.13 -13.42
C TRP A 96 -6.70 3.53 -13.06
N ARG A 97 -7.79 4.22 -13.40
CA ARG A 97 -9.16 3.75 -13.14
C ARG A 97 -9.45 2.42 -13.84
N ARG A 98 -9.14 2.31 -15.14
CA ARG A 98 -9.33 1.06 -15.90
C ARG A 98 -8.52 -0.10 -15.32
N PHE A 99 -7.26 0.16 -14.98
CA PHE A 99 -6.37 -0.83 -14.38
C PHE A 99 -6.93 -1.34 -13.04
N THR A 100 -7.32 -0.45 -12.13
CA THR A 100 -7.81 -0.84 -10.80
C THR A 100 -9.15 -1.56 -10.86
N LEU A 101 -10.06 -1.16 -11.75
CA LEU A 101 -11.31 -1.88 -11.99
C LEU A 101 -11.04 -3.30 -12.54
N ARG A 102 -10.07 -3.44 -13.43
CA ARG A 102 -9.69 -4.77 -13.91
C ARG A 102 -9.04 -5.61 -12.81
N MET A 103 -8.17 -5.04 -11.99
CA MET A 103 -7.59 -5.73 -10.82
C MET A 103 -8.69 -6.22 -9.86
N LEU A 104 -9.72 -5.40 -9.62
CA LEU A 104 -10.87 -5.77 -8.80
C LEU A 104 -11.66 -6.95 -9.41
N ALA A 105 -11.88 -6.95 -10.72
CA ALA A 105 -12.49 -8.08 -11.43
C ALA A 105 -11.66 -9.37 -11.32
N GLU A 106 -10.35 -9.25 -11.19
CA GLU A 106 -9.41 -10.35 -10.92
C GLU A 106 -9.30 -10.69 -9.41
N ARG A 107 -10.18 -10.12 -8.57
CA ARG A 107 -10.22 -10.29 -7.11
C ARG A 107 -8.99 -9.75 -6.38
N ILE A 108 -8.33 -8.77 -6.94
CA ILE A 108 -7.25 -8.01 -6.29
C ILE A 108 -7.81 -6.62 -5.97
N TYR A 109 -8.04 -6.37 -4.69
CA TYR A 109 -8.50 -5.08 -4.21
C TYR A 109 -7.30 -4.16 -3.97
N LEU A 110 -7.24 -3.05 -4.72
CA LEU A 110 -6.28 -1.97 -4.53
C LEU A 110 -6.96 -0.77 -3.85
N ALA A 111 -6.19 0.21 -3.43
CA ALA A 111 -6.75 1.46 -2.92
C ALA A 111 -7.75 2.04 -3.94
N PRO A 112 -8.91 2.58 -3.51
CA PRO A 112 -9.96 3.05 -4.42
C PRO A 112 -9.64 4.38 -5.10
N SER A 113 -8.53 5.01 -4.73
CA SER A 113 -8.11 6.32 -5.22
C SER A 113 -6.61 6.32 -5.58
N PRO A 114 -6.19 6.97 -6.67
CA PRO A 114 -4.78 7.13 -7.02
C PRO A 114 -4.00 8.01 -6.04
N PHE A 115 -4.70 8.69 -5.14
CA PHE A 115 -4.14 9.58 -4.11
C PHE A 115 -3.91 8.85 -2.77
N GLU A 116 -4.18 7.56 -2.72
CA GLU A 116 -4.01 6.73 -1.53
C GLU A 116 -2.86 5.74 -1.69
N ALA A 117 -2.17 5.47 -0.60
CA ALA A 117 -1.16 4.44 -0.54
C ALA A 117 -1.80 3.05 -0.34
N ALA A 118 -1.20 2.05 -0.95
CA ALA A 118 -1.48 0.65 -0.65
C ALA A 118 -0.53 0.13 0.42
N PHE A 119 -0.97 -0.88 1.17
CA PHE A 119 -0.21 -1.47 2.26
C PHE A 119 0.00 -2.96 2.04
N PHE A 120 1.24 -3.39 2.22
CA PHE A 120 1.62 -4.79 2.19
C PHE A 120 1.71 -5.33 3.62
N SER A 121 1.12 -6.48 3.88
CA SER A 121 1.09 -7.08 5.22
C SER A 121 1.76 -8.46 5.25
N SER A 122 1.91 -9.01 6.45
CA SER A 122 2.42 -10.36 6.65
C SER A 122 1.53 -11.46 6.03
N ALA A 123 0.25 -11.15 5.76
CA ALA A 123 -0.68 -12.05 5.10
C ALA A 123 -0.41 -12.20 3.58
N HIS A 124 0.31 -11.25 2.97
CA HIS A 124 0.70 -11.34 1.57
C HIS A 124 1.89 -12.29 1.40
N GLY A 125 1.59 -13.59 1.28
CA GLY A 125 2.57 -14.64 1.03
C GLY A 125 2.98 -14.75 -0.44
N PRO A 126 3.80 -15.75 -0.81
CA PRO A 126 4.18 -15.99 -2.20
C PRO A 126 2.99 -16.25 -3.13
N ARG A 127 1.93 -16.89 -2.63
CA ARG A 127 0.70 -17.18 -3.38
C ARG A 127 -0.04 -15.90 -3.76
N GLU A 128 -0.19 -14.97 -2.83
CA GLU A 128 -0.85 -13.68 -3.03
C GLU A 128 -0.04 -12.80 -3.98
N VAL A 129 1.29 -12.78 -3.84
CA VAL A 129 2.19 -12.07 -4.79
C VAL A 129 2.02 -12.63 -6.21
N GLN A 130 2.05 -13.94 -6.39
CA GLN A 130 1.86 -14.55 -7.71
C GLN A 130 0.46 -14.29 -8.28
N ALA A 131 -0.57 -14.31 -7.46
CA ALA A 131 -1.93 -13.96 -7.87
C ALA A 131 -2.00 -12.50 -8.35
N THR A 132 -1.40 -11.57 -7.60
CA THR A 132 -1.30 -10.15 -7.97
C THR A 132 -0.57 -9.95 -9.29
N LEU A 133 0.56 -10.62 -9.50
CA LEU A 133 1.32 -10.52 -10.75
C LEU A 133 0.54 -11.06 -11.96
N ARG A 134 -0.20 -12.17 -11.81
CA ARG A 134 -1.06 -12.69 -12.88
C ARG A 134 -2.22 -11.73 -13.22
N ALA A 135 -2.84 -11.16 -12.19
CA ALA A 135 -3.88 -10.16 -12.37
C ALA A 135 -3.35 -8.89 -13.04
N THR A 136 -2.17 -8.42 -12.62
CA THR A 136 -1.49 -7.27 -13.22
C THR A 136 -1.25 -7.46 -14.72
N ALA A 137 -0.79 -8.63 -15.16
CA ALA A 137 -0.59 -8.90 -16.58
C ALA A 137 -1.87 -8.69 -17.39
N ARG A 138 -3.00 -9.26 -16.93
CA ARG A 138 -4.31 -9.10 -17.57
C ARG A 138 -4.85 -7.68 -17.50
N ALA A 139 -4.61 -6.98 -16.38
CA ALA A 139 -5.05 -5.61 -16.21
C ALA A 139 -4.28 -4.63 -17.11
N LEU A 140 -2.96 -4.83 -17.26
CA LEU A 140 -2.14 -4.03 -18.17
C LEU A 140 -2.53 -4.26 -19.63
N ASP A 141 -2.88 -5.48 -20.03
CA ASP A 141 -3.35 -5.78 -21.40
C ASP A 141 -4.69 -5.08 -21.69
N ALA A 142 -5.58 -5.00 -20.71
CA ALA A 142 -6.89 -4.36 -20.84
C ALA A 142 -6.86 -2.81 -20.80
N CYS A 143 -5.74 -2.20 -20.40
CA CYS A 143 -5.62 -0.74 -20.28
C CYS A 143 -4.54 -0.13 -21.22
N ARG A 144 -4.19 -0.85 -22.29
CA ARG A 144 -3.36 -0.34 -23.40
C ARG A 144 -3.98 0.85 -24.09
#